data_3aee70bae6fee85cefdbdedd31abbc1a
#
_entry.id   3aee70bae6fee85cefdbdedd31abbc1a
#
_cell.length_a   1.000
_cell.length_b   1.000
_cell.length_c   1.000
_cell.angle_alpha   90.00
_cell.angle_beta   90.00
_cell.angle_gamma   90.00
#
_symmetry.space_group_name_H-M   'P 1'
#
loop_
_entity.id
_entity.type
_entity.pdbx_description
1 polymer ?
#
loop_
_entity_poly.entity_id
_entity_poly.type
_entity_poly.pdbx_seq_one_letter_code
_entity_poly.pdbx_strand_id
1 'polypeptide(L)'
;MRGKGSVEREIALEKKGIHALKSYLAVRVESFSPRVFLNYLGEPISERGIRKLVVKYRKEAGITKKASCHTLRHTFATYKAEKGVSAFQLQQWLGHANLNTTQIYVHLGKQNARKVMENTSLV
;
A
#
# COMPACT_ATOMS: atom_id res chain seq x y z
N MET A 1 -6.30 17.97 -11.13
CA MET A 1 -5.54 19.00 -10.44
C MET A 1 -4.87 18.42 -9.22
N ARG A 2 -3.63 18.80 -8.98
CA ARG A 2 -2.93 18.39 -7.76
C ARG A 2 -3.15 19.41 -6.67
N GLY A 3 -3.53 18.96 -5.49
CA GLY A 3 -3.55 19.81 -4.33
C GLY A 3 -2.14 20.07 -3.81
N LYS A 4 -2.01 20.98 -2.86
CA LYS A 4 -0.75 21.25 -2.19
C LYS A 4 -0.27 19.98 -1.47
N GLY A 5 0.94 19.53 -1.78
CA GLY A 5 1.50 18.32 -1.23
C GLY A 5 1.16 17.04 -1.99
N SER A 6 0.38 17.14 -3.07
CA SER A 6 0.09 15.99 -3.92
C SER A 6 1.31 15.60 -4.74
N VAL A 7 1.61 14.31 -4.78
CA VAL A 7 2.72 13.74 -5.53
C VAL A 7 2.22 12.55 -6.31
N GLU A 8 2.62 12.47 -7.57
CA GLU A 8 2.38 11.29 -8.37
C GLU A 8 3.42 10.23 -8.06
N ARG A 9 2.97 9.00 -7.91
CA ARG A 9 3.83 7.85 -7.67
C ARG A 9 3.43 6.71 -8.58
N GLU A 10 4.42 5.99 -9.02
CA GLU A 10 4.19 4.74 -9.73
C GLU A 10 4.36 3.59 -8.74
N ILE A 11 3.32 2.76 -8.64
CA ILE A 11 3.33 1.61 -7.76
C ILE A 11 3.06 0.39 -8.61
N ALA A 12 3.95 -0.60 -8.55
CA ALA A 12 3.76 -1.86 -9.25
C ALA A 12 2.61 -2.64 -8.62
N LEU A 13 1.75 -3.19 -9.47
CA LEU A 13 0.66 -4.05 -9.01
C LEU A 13 0.99 -5.51 -9.30
N GLU A 14 0.73 -6.37 -8.34
CA GLU A 14 0.83 -7.80 -8.51
C GLU A 14 -0.39 -8.35 -9.25
N LYS A 15 -0.29 -9.58 -9.73
CA LYS A 15 -1.37 -10.22 -10.51
C LYS A 15 -2.72 -10.21 -9.79
N LYS A 16 -2.73 -10.48 -8.49
CA LYS A 16 -3.97 -10.47 -7.69
C LYS A 16 -4.58 -9.07 -7.63
N GLY A 17 -3.74 -8.05 -7.49
CA GLY A 17 -4.19 -6.65 -7.48
C GLY A 17 -4.75 -6.24 -8.84
N ILE A 18 -4.09 -6.62 -9.91
CA ILE A 18 -4.56 -6.34 -11.29
C ILE A 18 -5.90 -7.00 -11.53
N HIS A 19 -6.05 -8.27 -11.14
CA HIS A 19 -7.31 -9.01 -11.29
C HIS A 19 -8.44 -8.33 -10.49
N ALA A 20 -8.19 -7.96 -9.25
CA ALA A 20 -9.18 -7.28 -8.42
C ALA A 20 -9.59 -5.94 -9.02
N LEU A 21 -8.62 -5.18 -9.55
CA LEU A 21 -8.89 -3.90 -10.18
C LEU A 21 -9.74 -4.05 -11.44
N LYS A 22 -9.44 -5.03 -12.29
CA LYS A 22 -10.23 -5.31 -13.48
C LYS A 22 -11.66 -5.69 -13.12
N SER A 23 -11.86 -6.51 -12.10
CA SER A 23 -13.19 -6.89 -11.62
C SER A 23 -13.97 -5.68 -11.12
N TYR A 24 -13.32 -4.80 -10.39
CA TYR A 24 -13.94 -3.56 -9.92
C TYR A 24 -14.35 -2.66 -11.09
N LEU A 25 -13.45 -2.43 -12.06
CA LEU A 25 -13.73 -1.57 -13.21
C LEU A 25 -14.90 -2.07 -14.04
N ALA A 26 -15.13 -3.38 -14.08
CA ALA A 26 -16.26 -3.97 -14.81
C ALA A 26 -17.60 -3.65 -14.17
N VAL A 27 -17.65 -3.38 -12.87
CA VAL A 27 -18.90 -3.19 -12.12
C VAL A 27 -19.03 -1.80 -11.49
N ARG A 28 -18.01 -0.95 -11.61
CA ARG A 28 -18.07 0.37 -10.99
C ARG A 28 -19.20 1.19 -11.60
N VAL A 29 -19.72 2.13 -10.82
CA VAL A 29 -20.77 3.04 -11.29
C VAL A 29 -20.27 3.88 -12.46
N GLU A 30 -21.17 4.22 -13.39
CA GLU A 30 -20.85 5.10 -14.50
C GLU A 30 -20.53 6.50 -13.96
N SER A 31 -19.51 7.10 -14.54
CA SER A 31 -19.09 8.45 -14.14
C SER A 31 -18.27 9.09 -15.23
N PHE A 32 -18.34 10.40 -15.32
CA PHE A 32 -17.47 11.21 -16.18
C PHE A 32 -16.10 11.46 -15.52
N SER A 33 -15.92 11.08 -14.26
CA SER A 33 -14.64 11.26 -13.57
C SER A 33 -13.58 10.33 -14.15
N PRO A 34 -12.36 10.83 -14.40
CA PRO A 34 -11.24 9.99 -14.80
C PRO A 34 -10.66 9.19 -13.62
N ARG A 35 -11.11 9.45 -12.40
CA ARG A 35 -10.61 8.74 -11.21
C ARG A 35 -11.08 7.30 -11.22
N VAL A 36 -10.21 6.40 -10.77
CA VAL A 36 -10.49 4.97 -10.74
C VAL A 36 -11.49 4.64 -9.64
N PHE A 37 -11.25 5.10 -8.42
CA PHE A 37 -12.06 4.75 -7.27
C PHE A 37 -13.10 5.82 -7.00
N LEU A 38 -14.37 5.40 -7.02
CA LEU A 38 -15.52 6.27 -6.92
C LEU A 38 -16.37 5.88 -5.73
N ASN A 39 -17.11 6.86 -5.19
CA ASN A 39 -18.17 6.59 -4.23
C ASN A 39 -19.45 6.17 -4.97
N TYR A 40 -20.51 5.88 -4.22
CA TYR A 40 -21.77 5.43 -4.82
C TYR A 40 -22.47 6.50 -5.67
N LEU A 41 -22.07 7.76 -5.53
CA LEU A 41 -22.60 8.87 -6.34
C LEU A 41 -21.82 9.08 -7.64
N GLY A 42 -20.80 8.27 -7.89
CA GLY A 42 -19.95 8.41 -9.07
C GLY A 42 -18.90 9.50 -8.97
N GLU A 43 -18.65 10.01 -7.77
CA GLU A 43 -17.62 11.00 -7.50
C GLU A 43 -16.35 10.33 -6.95
N PRO A 44 -15.17 10.96 -7.10
CA PRO A 44 -13.95 10.41 -6.52
C PRO A 44 -14.12 10.14 -5.03
N ILE A 45 -13.66 8.95 -4.59
CA ILE A 45 -13.74 8.61 -3.17
C ILE A 45 -12.82 9.52 -2.34
N SER A 46 -13.31 9.95 -1.19
CA SER A 46 -12.54 10.78 -0.26
C SER A 46 -11.67 9.92 0.65
N GLU A 47 -10.69 10.55 1.31
CA GLU A 47 -9.88 9.86 2.33
C GLU A 47 -10.76 9.29 3.44
N ARG A 48 -11.77 10.03 3.87
CA ARG A 48 -12.74 9.56 4.87
C ARG A 48 -13.50 8.34 4.34
N GLY A 49 -13.88 8.34 3.07
CA GLY A 49 -14.55 7.20 2.44
C GLY A 49 -13.66 5.96 2.43
N ILE A 50 -12.38 6.12 2.12
CA ILE A 50 -11.41 5.02 2.16
C ILE A 50 -11.27 4.47 3.58
N ARG A 51 -11.16 5.35 4.58
CA ARG A 51 -11.07 4.91 5.98
C ARG A 51 -12.31 4.11 6.41
N LYS A 52 -13.48 4.53 5.99
CA LYS A 52 -14.73 3.81 6.27
C LYS A 52 -14.75 2.43 5.62
N LEU A 53 -14.26 2.31 4.39
CA LEU A 53 -14.15 1.02 3.71
C LEU A 53 -13.21 0.08 4.44
N VAL A 54 -12.09 0.56 4.92
CA VAL A 54 -11.15 -0.27 5.69
C VAL A 54 -11.82 -0.83 6.94
N VAL A 55 -12.56 0.01 7.68
CA VAL A 55 -13.31 -0.42 8.86
C VAL A 55 -14.35 -1.48 8.49
N LYS A 56 -15.10 -1.24 7.42
CA LYS A 56 -16.15 -2.16 6.95
C LYS A 56 -15.56 -3.53 6.64
N TYR A 57 -14.54 -3.58 5.79
CA TYR A 57 -13.97 -4.85 5.36
C TYR A 57 -13.20 -5.56 6.48
N ARG A 58 -12.60 -4.81 7.40
CA ARG A 58 -12.00 -5.37 8.60
C ARG A 58 -13.03 -6.16 9.40
N LYS A 59 -14.20 -5.57 9.63
CA LYS A 59 -15.30 -6.22 10.37
C LYS A 59 -15.83 -7.44 9.64
N GLU A 60 -16.03 -7.32 8.33
CA GLU A 60 -16.50 -8.43 7.50
C GLU A 60 -15.49 -9.60 7.50
N ALA A 61 -14.21 -9.30 7.58
CA ALA A 61 -13.16 -10.32 7.64
C ALA A 61 -13.00 -10.95 9.03
N GLY A 62 -13.76 -10.48 10.03
CA GLY A 62 -13.66 -10.99 11.40
C GLY A 62 -12.41 -10.56 12.14
N ILE A 63 -11.72 -9.54 11.68
CA ILE A 63 -10.52 -9.03 12.32
C ILE A 63 -10.93 -8.15 13.50
N THR A 64 -10.62 -8.61 14.71
CA THR A 64 -10.98 -7.90 15.95
C THR A 64 -9.97 -6.81 16.32
N LYS A 65 -8.72 -6.95 15.88
CA LYS A 65 -7.70 -5.93 16.12
C LYS A 65 -8.03 -4.65 15.37
N LYS A 66 -7.76 -3.51 15.98
CA LYS A 66 -7.92 -2.23 15.33
C LYS A 66 -6.92 -2.14 14.17
N ALA A 67 -7.43 -2.06 12.96
CA ALA A 67 -6.63 -1.89 11.76
C ALA A 67 -7.12 -0.67 10.98
N SER A 68 -6.19 0.13 10.53
CA SER A 68 -6.44 1.36 9.77
C SER A 68 -5.68 1.32 8.46
N CYS A 69 -5.82 2.38 7.66
CA CYS A 69 -5.04 2.54 6.44
C CYS A 69 -3.52 2.53 6.74
N HIS A 70 -3.11 3.16 7.84
CA HIS A 70 -1.71 3.12 8.27
C HIS A 70 -1.24 1.71 8.62
N THR A 71 -2.10 0.91 9.25
CA THR A 71 -1.80 -0.48 9.55
C THR A 71 -1.56 -1.28 8.28
N LEU A 72 -2.42 -1.12 7.28
CA LEU A 72 -2.27 -1.79 5.99
C LEU A 72 -0.98 -1.36 5.28
N ARG A 73 -0.71 -0.06 5.28
CA ARG A 73 0.51 0.51 4.70
C ARG A 73 1.76 -0.05 5.38
N HIS A 74 1.77 -0.10 6.70
CA HIS A 74 2.88 -0.64 7.48
C HIS A 74 3.07 -2.13 7.21
N THR A 75 1.99 -2.89 7.16
CA THR A 75 2.01 -4.32 6.86
C THR A 75 2.59 -4.59 5.47
N PHE A 76 2.16 -3.83 4.48
CA PHE A 76 2.71 -3.91 3.12
C PHE A 76 4.22 -3.67 3.13
N ALA A 77 4.65 -2.59 3.75
CA ALA A 77 6.06 -2.21 3.77
C ALA A 77 6.92 -3.24 4.50
N THR A 78 6.45 -3.74 5.65
CA THR A 78 7.14 -4.77 6.42
C THR A 78 7.28 -6.05 5.62
N TYR A 79 6.19 -6.50 5.01
CA TYR A 79 6.19 -7.71 4.18
C TYR A 79 7.18 -7.59 3.01
N LYS A 80 7.15 -6.47 2.30
CA LYS A 80 8.05 -6.24 1.16
C LYS A 80 9.49 -6.13 1.61
N ALA A 81 9.77 -5.47 2.73
CA ALA A 81 11.13 -5.37 3.28
C ALA A 81 11.68 -6.75 3.65
N GLU A 82 10.87 -7.62 4.25
CA GLU A 82 11.24 -8.99 4.57
C GLU A 82 11.53 -9.81 3.31
N LYS A 83 10.90 -9.48 2.19
CA LYS A 83 11.13 -10.13 0.89
C LYS A 83 12.31 -9.55 0.11
N GLY A 84 13.01 -8.58 0.68
CA GLY A 84 14.22 -8.02 0.09
C GLY A 84 14.05 -6.73 -0.69
N VAL A 85 12.88 -6.14 -0.67
CA VAL A 85 12.66 -4.82 -1.29
C VAL A 85 13.42 -3.77 -0.50
N SER A 86 14.21 -2.93 -1.19
CA SER A 86 15.02 -1.91 -0.53
C SER A 86 14.16 -0.82 0.11
N ALA A 87 14.71 -0.18 1.15
CA ALA A 87 14.05 0.97 1.77
C ALA A 87 13.84 2.10 0.77
N PHE A 88 14.78 2.31 -0.16
CA PHE A 88 14.64 3.32 -1.21
C PHE A 88 13.42 3.02 -2.09
N GLN A 89 13.25 1.77 -2.53
CA GLN A 89 12.11 1.39 -3.36
C GLN A 89 10.78 1.53 -2.59
N LEU A 90 10.78 1.18 -1.31
CA LEU A 90 9.58 1.36 -0.47
C LEU A 90 9.20 2.83 -0.33
N GLN A 91 10.19 3.71 -0.18
CA GLN A 91 9.93 5.15 -0.13
C GLN A 91 9.35 5.67 -1.44
N GLN A 92 9.80 5.14 -2.58
CA GLN A 92 9.25 5.51 -3.89
C GLN A 92 7.78 5.12 -4.00
N TRP A 93 7.41 3.93 -3.55
CA TRP A 93 6.03 3.47 -3.61
C TRP A 93 5.12 4.17 -2.60
N LEU A 94 5.59 4.39 -1.39
CA LEU A 94 4.78 4.89 -0.29
C LEU A 94 4.87 6.41 -0.11
N GLY A 95 5.86 7.02 -0.70
CA GLY A 95 6.18 8.42 -0.46
C GLY A 95 6.92 8.60 0.85
N HIS A 96 7.09 9.83 1.27
CA HIS A 96 7.79 10.13 2.51
C HIS A 96 6.91 9.77 3.71
N ALA A 97 7.24 8.64 4.33
CA ALA A 97 6.68 8.25 5.61
C ALA A 97 7.37 9.03 6.73
N ASN A 98 6.84 8.95 7.94
CA ASN A 98 7.54 9.53 9.09
C ASN A 98 8.87 8.80 9.35
N LEU A 99 9.75 9.43 10.12
CA LEU A 99 11.10 8.91 10.40
C LEU A 99 11.07 7.51 11.02
N ASN A 100 10.13 7.25 11.92
CA ASN A 100 10.01 5.95 12.58
C ASN A 100 9.75 4.84 11.57
N THR A 101 8.86 5.06 10.63
CA THR A 101 8.57 4.10 9.58
C THR A 101 9.80 3.85 8.72
N THR A 102 10.52 4.90 8.34
CA THR A 102 11.75 4.79 7.56
C THR A 102 12.81 3.99 8.30
N GLN A 103 12.98 4.21 9.60
CA GLN A 103 13.93 3.47 10.43
C GLN A 103 13.61 1.98 10.49
N ILE A 104 12.34 1.62 10.59
CA ILE A 104 11.90 0.22 10.58
C ILE A 104 12.29 -0.43 9.25
N TYR A 105 12.06 0.25 8.13
CA TYR A 105 12.41 -0.28 6.80
C TYR A 105 13.91 -0.47 6.65
N VAL A 106 14.70 0.46 7.13
CA VAL A 106 16.17 0.36 7.11
C VAL A 106 16.62 -0.85 7.93
N HIS A 107 16.05 -1.04 9.13
CA HIS A 107 16.37 -2.17 9.99
C HIS A 107 16.07 -3.51 9.31
N LEU A 108 14.90 -3.67 8.73
CA LEU A 108 14.51 -4.89 8.01
C LEU A 108 15.39 -5.11 6.78
N GLY A 109 15.74 -4.04 6.06
CA GLY A 109 16.66 -4.12 4.94
C GLY A 109 18.03 -4.63 5.34
N LYS A 110 18.55 -4.18 6.49
CA LYS A 110 19.84 -4.65 7.03
C LYS A 110 19.79 -6.12 7.41
N GLN A 111 18.71 -6.57 8.03
CA GLN A 111 18.53 -7.98 8.37
C GLN A 111 18.52 -8.84 7.11
N ASN A 112 17.83 -8.41 6.08
CA ASN A 112 17.77 -9.11 4.82
C ASN A 112 19.14 -9.17 4.13
N ALA A 113 19.87 -8.08 4.13
CA ALA A 113 21.24 -8.02 3.58
C ALA A 113 22.17 -9.00 4.30
N ARG A 114 22.03 -9.12 5.62
CA ARG A 114 22.79 -10.07 6.41
C ARG A 114 22.49 -11.51 5.99
N LYS A 115 21.22 -11.85 5.81
CA LYS A 115 20.82 -13.19 5.34
C LYS A 115 21.37 -13.50 3.97
N VAL A 116 21.34 -12.55 3.05
CA VAL A 116 21.92 -12.71 1.72
C VAL A 116 23.43 -12.97 1.82
N MET A 117 24.12 -12.22 2.66
CA MET A 117 25.54 -12.39 2.87
C MET A 117 25.87 -13.78 3.40
N GLU A 118 25.10 -14.27 4.37
CA GLU A 118 25.28 -15.62 4.94
C GLU A 118 25.03 -16.70 3.89
N ASN A 119 23.96 -16.57 3.11
CA ASN A 119 23.56 -17.54 2.10
C ASN A 119 24.50 -17.57 0.90
N THR A 120 25.29 -16.54 0.68
CA THR A 120 26.22 -16.42 -0.45
C THR A 120 27.69 -16.54 -0.02
N SER A 121 27.93 -16.99 1.21
CA SER A 121 29.29 -17.16 1.72
C SER A 121 30.07 -18.15 0.88
N LEU A 122 31.33 -17.83 0.65
CA LEU A 122 32.27 -18.72 -0.09
C LEU A 122 32.81 -19.84 0.77
N VAL A 123 32.57 -19.85 2.05
CA VAL A 123 33.11 -20.82 3.01
C VAL A 123 32.02 -21.74 3.54
#